data_615f81721eb7b685ecb3c540da9ebef8
#
_entry.id   615f81721eb7b685ecb3c540da9ebef8
#
_cell.length_a   1.000
_cell.length_b   1.000
_cell.length_c   1.000
_cell.angle_alpha   90.00
_cell.angle_beta   90.00
_cell.angle_gamma   90.00
#
_symmetry.space_group_name_H-M   'P 1'
#
loop_
_entity.id
_entity.type
_entity.pdbx_description
1 polymer ?
#
loop_
_entity_poly.entity_id
_entity_poly.type
_entity_poly.pdbx_seq_one_letter_code
_entity_poly.pdbx_strand_id
1 'polypeptide(L)'
;MILNPVLLIVIVVVAMIGVIIPSVFAQQFEDFDYSIRGGEVLKFELDLDNTSLLISIDARARGELIITLPRAIIDAKIGSEDTAFDVFIRGMQLSSYEETITPYDRTITIPFKRSNDELSIVGTHM
;
A
#
# COMPACT_ATOMS: atom_id res chain seq x y z
N MET A 1 15.75 -15.71 -44.20
CA MET A 1 15.77 -14.27 -44.12
C MET A 1 14.55 -13.69 -43.41
N ILE A 2 13.39 -14.03 -43.86
CA ILE A 2 12.16 -13.59 -43.22
C ILE A 2 12.03 -14.17 -41.83
N LEU A 3 12.63 -15.31 -41.59
CA LEU A 3 12.60 -15.98 -40.28
C LEU A 3 13.29 -15.18 -39.18
N ASN A 4 14.28 -14.42 -39.57
CA ASN A 4 15.08 -13.71 -38.60
C ASN A 4 14.29 -12.72 -37.75
N PRO A 5 13.42 -11.92 -38.33
CA PRO A 5 12.60 -11.03 -37.50
C PRO A 5 11.67 -11.77 -36.55
N VAL A 6 11.17 -12.89 -36.99
CA VAL A 6 10.28 -13.70 -36.15
C VAL A 6 11.04 -14.26 -34.98
N LEU A 7 12.24 -14.77 -35.23
CA LEU A 7 13.05 -15.28 -34.16
C LEU A 7 13.41 -14.22 -33.13
N LEU A 8 13.70 -13.03 -33.59
CA LEU A 8 13.99 -11.93 -32.70
C LEU A 8 12.81 -11.61 -31.79
N ILE A 9 11.61 -11.62 -32.34
CA ILE A 9 10.42 -11.36 -31.57
C ILE A 9 10.24 -12.40 -30.48
N VAL A 10 10.43 -13.66 -30.81
CA VAL A 10 10.32 -14.74 -29.84
C VAL A 10 11.33 -14.58 -28.72
N ILE A 11 12.56 -14.26 -29.07
CA ILE A 11 13.60 -14.07 -28.07
C ILE A 11 13.26 -12.93 -27.12
N VAL A 12 12.75 -11.84 -27.66
CA VAL A 12 12.38 -10.69 -26.86
C VAL A 12 11.28 -11.05 -25.87
N VAL A 13 10.30 -11.80 -26.32
CA VAL A 13 9.20 -12.22 -25.45
C VAL A 13 9.72 -13.07 -24.30
N VAL A 14 10.60 -14.01 -24.58
CA VAL A 14 11.15 -14.88 -23.55
C VAL A 14 11.98 -14.06 -22.55
N ALA A 15 12.74 -13.13 -23.03
CA ALA A 15 13.56 -12.30 -22.15
C ALA A 15 12.69 -11.48 -21.21
N MET A 16 11.58 -10.95 -21.71
CA MET A 16 10.69 -10.16 -20.89
C MET A 16 10.05 -10.96 -19.78
N ILE A 17 9.71 -12.19 -20.03
CA ILE A 17 9.08 -13.03 -19.02
C ILE A 17 9.98 -13.22 -17.82
N GLY A 18 11.25 -13.49 -18.06
CA GLY A 18 12.18 -13.72 -16.97
C GLY A 18 12.44 -12.52 -16.10
N VAL A 19 12.27 -11.33 -16.64
CA VAL A 19 12.55 -10.09 -15.92
C VAL A 19 11.32 -9.58 -15.19
N ILE A 20 10.14 -9.87 -15.71
CA ILE A 20 8.89 -9.31 -15.22
C ILE A 20 8.50 -9.84 -13.84
N ILE A 21 8.84 -11.07 -13.51
CA ILE A 21 8.37 -11.72 -12.29
C ILE A 21 8.61 -10.89 -11.04
N PRO A 22 9.80 -10.36 -10.76
CA PRO A 22 10.00 -9.54 -9.57
C PRO A 22 9.20 -8.27 -9.58
N SER A 23 9.01 -7.70 -10.75
CA SER A 23 8.23 -6.46 -10.88
C SER A 23 6.76 -6.67 -10.60
N VAL A 24 6.23 -7.84 -10.93
CA VAL A 24 4.83 -8.16 -10.69
C VAL A 24 4.53 -8.17 -9.20
N PHE A 25 5.41 -8.68 -8.38
CA PHE A 25 5.22 -8.65 -6.94
C PHE A 25 5.11 -7.23 -6.41
N ALA A 26 5.97 -6.34 -6.84
CA ALA A 26 5.93 -4.97 -6.39
C ALA A 26 4.60 -4.31 -6.76
N GLN A 27 4.06 -4.63 -7.93
CA GLN A 27 2.81 -4.03 -8.39
C GLN A 27 1.59 -4.52 -7.64
N GLN A 28 1.62 -5.72 -7.08
CA GLN A 28 0.47 -6.26 -6.36
C GLN A 28 0.05 -5.42 -5.18
N PHE A 29 0.93 -4.58 -4.69
CA PHE A 29 0.69 -3.81 -3.47
C PHE A 29 0.41 -2.34 -3.74
N GLU A 30 0.24 -1.98 -5.01
CA GLU A 30 -0.04 -0.59 -5.37
C GLU A 30 -1.53 -0.27 -5.45
N ASP A 31 -2.36 -1.31 -5.54
CA ASP A 31 -3.79 -1.14 -5.75
C ASP A 31 -4.58 -1.31 -4.47
N PHE A 32 -4.58 -0.29 -3.65
CA PHE A 32 -5.49 -0.20 -2.54
C PHE A 32 -6.68 0.66 -2.92
N ASP A 33 -7.84 0.29 -2.42
CA ASP A 33 -9.04 1.10 -2.57
C ASP A 33 -8.93 2.28 -1.60
N TYR A 34 -8.93 3.48 -2.12
CA TYR A 34 -8.76 4.66 -1.29
C TYR A 34 -9.42 5.90 -1.91
N SER A 35 -9.67 6.89 -1.06
CA SER A 35 -9.97 8.24 -1.48
C SER A 35 -9.17 9.20 -0.63
N ILE A 36 -8.82 10.35 -1.19
CA ILE A 36 -8.02 11.33 -0.49
C ILE A 36 -8.56 12.73 -0.77
N ARG A 37 -8.55 13.57 0.24
CA ARG A 37 -8.91 14.96 0.15
C ARG A 37 -7.77 15.79 0.75
N GLY A 38 -7.40 16.88 0.10
CA GLY A 38 -6.33 17.75 0.57
C GLY A 38 -4.95 17.40 0.06
N GLY A 39 -4.84 16.42 -0.82
CA GLY A 39 -3.57 16.01 -1.38
C GLY A 39 -3.76 14.87 -2.37
N GLU A 40 -2.67 14.19 -2.69
CA GLU A 40 -2.73 13.04 -3.58
C GLU A 40 -1.74 11.97 -3.11
N VAL A 41 -2.07 10.71 -3.36
CA VAL A 41 -1.18 9.59 -3.04
C VAL A 41 -0.16 9.46 -4.16
N LEU A 42 1.10 9.36 -3.78
CA LEU A 42 2.21 9.19 -4.72
C LEU A 42 2.59 7.73 -4.87
N LYS A 43 2.63 6.97 -3.78
CA LYS A 43 2.89 5.54 -3.86
C LYS A 43 2.52 4.81 -2.57
N PHE A 44 2.34 3.51 -2.71
CA PHE A 44 2.20 2.57 -1.60
C PHE A 44 3.39 1.62 -1.63
N GLU A 45 3.87 1.25 -0.46
CA GLU A 45 4.98 0.31 -0.34
C GLU A 45 4.78 -0.57 0.88
N LEU A 46 4.80 -1.90 0.70
CA LEU A 46 4.74 -2.83 1.82
C LEU A 46 6.13 -3.08 2.36
N ASP A 47 6.28 -2.92 3.66
CA ASP A 47 7.49 -3.22 4.39
C ASP A 47 7.25 -4.50 5.19
N LEU A 48 7.67 -5.64 4.63
CA LEU A 48 7.42 -6.93 5.23
C LEU A 48 8.18 -7.12 6.54
N ASP A 49 9.35 -6.52 6.66
CA ASP A 49 10.16 -6.65 7.86
C ASP A 49 9.50 -6.00 9.08
N ASN A 50 8.76 -4.93 8.84
CA ASN A 50 8.11 -4.17 9.90
C ASN A 50 6.59 -4.34 9.91
N THR A 51 6.07 -5.24 9.10
CA THR A 51 4.63 -5.49 8.99
C THR A 51 3.86 -4.20 8.81
N SER A 52 4.29 -3.38 7.86
CA SER A 52 3.72 -2.05 7.70
C SER A 52 3.47 -1.70 6.23
N LEU A 53 2.53 -0.79 6.04
CA LEU A 53 2.26 -0.17 4.75
C LEU A 53 2.72 1.27 4.83
N LEU A 54 3.65 1.62 3.94
CA LEU A 54 4.17 2.97 3.82
C LEU A 54 3.44 3.68 2.70
N ILE A 55 2.96 4.88 2.97
CA ILE A 55 2.17 5.66 2.02
C ILE A 55 2.83 7.01 1.87
N SER A 56 3.28 7.31 0.65
CA SER A 56 3.81 8.62 0.32
C SER A 56 2.71 9.46 -0.28
N ILE A 57 2.51 10.65 0.24
CA ILE A 57 1.49 11.57 -0.24
C ILE A 57 2.09 12.95 -0.50
N ASP A 58 1.40 13.69 -1.36
CA ASP A 58 1.64 15.11 -1.54
C ASP A 58 0.51 15.85 -0.83
N ALA A 59 0.76 16.24 0.42
CA ALA A 59 -0.23 16.90 1.26
C ALA A 59 -0.18 18.40 1.03
N ARG A 60 -1.16 18.92 0.32
CA ARG A 60 -1.21 20.33 -0.07
C ARG A 60 -2.01 21.18 0.89
N ALA A 61 -2.90 20.55 1.66
CA ALA A 61 -3.77 21.20 2.60
C ALA A 61 -4.14 20.21 3.69
N ARG A 62 -4.84 20.68 4.71
CA ARG A 62 -5.43 19.79 5.68
C ARG A 62 -6.46 18.89 4.97
N GLY A 63 -6.41 17.61 5.24
CA GLY A 63 -7.28 16.66 4.59
C GLY A 63 -7.31 15.33 5.29
N GLU A 64 -7.72 14.32 4.55
CA GLU A 64 -7.78 12.97 5.09
C GLU A 64 -7.60 11.95 3.98
N LEU A 65 -7.03 10.82 4.35
CA LEU A 65 -6.94 9.63 3.51
C LEU A 65 -7.88 8.58 4.09
N ILE A 66 -8.78 8.08 3.25
CA ILE A 66 -9.64 6.94 3.60
C ILE A 66 -9.14 5.77 2.78
N ILE A 67 -8.67 4.73 3.44
CA ILE A 67 -8.09 3.58 2.75
C ILE A 67 -8.70 2.29 3.27
N THR A 68 -9.00 1.38 2.35
CA THR A 68 -9.51 0.06 2.66
C THR A 68 -8.40 -0.96 2.50
N LEU A 69 -8.07 -1.63 3.58
CA LEU A 69 -6.99 -2.60 3.65
C LEU A 69 -7.57 -4.00 3.69
N PRO A 70 -7.30 -4.83 2.66
CA PRO A 70 -7.66 -6.23 2.74
C PRO A 70 -6.95 -6.91 3.91
N ARG A 71 -7.69 -7.60 4.75
CA ARG A 71 -7.12 -8.27 5.92
C ARG A 71 -6.17 -9.41 5.54
N ALA A 72 -6.30 -9.91 4.32
CA ALA A 72 -5.36 -10.89 3.78
C ALA A 72 -3.99 -10.29 3.48
N ILE A 73 -3.91 -8.99 3.29
CA ILE A 73 -2.65 -8.31 2.99
C ILE A 73 -2.01 -7.81 4.27
N ILE A 74 -2.76 -7.11 5.10
CA ILE A 74 -2.26 -6.59 6.37
C ILE A 74 -3.38 -6.61 7.39
N ASP A 75 -3.07 -7.05 8.61
CA ASP A 75 -4.05 -7.13 9.68
C ASP A 75 -3.38 -6.83 11.02
N ALA A 76 -4.20 -6.61 12.03
CA ALA A 76 -3.72 -6.35 13.38
C ALA A 76 -4.56 -7.15 14.36
N LYS A 77 -3.91 -8.06 15.07
CA LYS A 77 -4.56 -8.94 16.03
C LYS A 77 -3.64 -9.21 17.21
N ILE A 78 -4.25 -9.47 18.35
CA ILE A 78 -3.59 -10.04 19.53
C ILE A 78 -4.30 -11.35 19.80
N GLY A 79 -3.62 -12.48 19.52
CA GLY A 79 -4.25 -13.77 19.53
C GLY A 79 -5.30 -13.87 18.43
N SER A 80 -6.54 -14.16 18.79
CA SER A 80 -7.64 -14.24 17.83
C SER A 80 -8.49 -12.96 17.80
N GLU A 81 -8.13 -11.97 18.60
CA GLU A 81 -8.91 -10.75 18.69
C GLU A 81 -8.31 -9.63 17.86
N ASP A 82 -9.18 -8.85 17.22
CA ASP A 82 -8.75 -7.70 16.45
C ASP A 82 -8.22 -6.62 17.38
N THR A 83 -7.14 -5.97 16.95
CA THR A 83 -6.62 -4.80 17.63
C THR A 83 -6.47 -3.68 16.61
N ALA A 84 -6.22 -2.46 17.07
CA ALA A 84 -6.03 -1.34 16.18
C ALA A 84 -4.66 -1.41 15.50
N PHE A 85 -4.57 -0.87 14.29
CA PHE A 85 -3.28 -0.58 13.69
C PHE A 85 -2.60 0.56 14.45
N ASP A 86 -1.28 0.56 14.46
CA ASP A 86 -0.52 1.73 14.85
C ASP A 86 -0.30 2.58 13.60
N VAL A 87 -0.79 3.80 13.62
CA VAL A 87 -0.68 4.70 12.48
C VAL A 87 0.27 5.83 12.83
N PHE A 88 1.22 6.08 11.94
CA PHE A 88 2.22 7.14 12.13
C PHE A 88 2.14 8.14 10.99
N ILE A 89 2.31 9.41 11.33
CA ILE A 89 2.43 10.49 10.37
C ILE A 89 3.80 11.11 10.60
N ARG A 90 4.71 10.96 9.63
CA ARG A 90 6.10 11.42 9.74
C ARG A 90 6.76 10.93 11.02
N GLY A 91 6.54 9.66 11.36
CA GLY A 91 7.13 9.04 12.53
C GLY A 91 6.44 9.35 13.86
N MET A 92 5.42 10.19 13.87
CA MET A 92 4.65 10.49 15.07
C MET A 92 3.38 9.67 15.10
N GLN A 93 3.16 8.94 16.17
CA GLN A 93 2.00 8.08 16.29
C GLN A 93 0.72 8.91 16.42
N LEU A 94 -0.28 8.53 15.64
CA LEU A 94 -1.60 9.12 15.70
C LEU A 94 -2.37 8.48 16.86
N SER A 95 -2.90 9.31 17.76
CA SER A 95 -3.54 8.80 18.97
C SER A 95 -4.89 8.13 18.71
N SER A 96 -5.60 8.57 17.66
CA SER A 96 -6.87 7.98 17.30
C SER A 96 -7.18 8.21 15.83
N TYR A 97 -7.97 7.33 15.26
CA TYR A 97 -8.46 7.44 13.89
C TYR A 97 -9.77 6.65 13.80
N GLU A 98 -10.56 6.93 12.76
CA GLU A 98 -11.80 6.20 12.54
C GLU A 98 -11.51 4.91 11.80
N GLU A 99 -12.23 3.85 12.17
CA GLU A 99 -12.07 2.54 11.58
C GLU A 99 -13.39 1.81 11.46
N THR A 100 -13.57 1.13 10.32
CA THR A 100 -14.67 0.20 10.10
C THR A 100 -14.07 -1.17 9.77
N ILE A 101 -14.45 -2.19 10.50
CA ILE A 101 -13.92 -3.53 10.36
C ILE A 101 -15.00 -4.46 9.83
N THR A 102 -14.65 -5.21 8.78
CA THR A 102 -15.46 -6.33 8.28
C THR A 102 -14.66 -7.61 8.40
N PRO A 103 -15.25 -8.80 8.11
CA PRO A 103 -14.45 -10.03 8.10
C PRO A 103 -13.33 -10.04 7.04
N TYR A 104 -13.42 -9.18 6.02
CA TYR A 104 -12.51 -9.24 4.88
C TYR A 104 -11.59 -8.04 4.79
N ASP A 105 -11.97 -6.91 5.33
CA ASP A 105 -11.17 -5.69 5.20
C ASP A 105 -11.36 -4.76 6.38
N ARG A 106 -10.51 -3.75 6.43
CA ARG A 106 -10.60 -2.64 7.38
C ARG A 106 -10.47 -1.34 6.62
N THR A 107 -11.40 -0.44 6.85
CA THR A 107 -11.35 0.89 6.27
C THR A 107 -10.98 1.88 7.36
N ILE A 108 -9.89 2.59 7.16
CA ILE A 108 -9.43 3.57 8.14
C ILE A 108 -9.37 4.95 7.52
N THR A 109 -9.61 5.95 8.35
CA THR A 109 -9.56 7.36 7.97
C THR A 109 -8.44 8.02 8.73
N ILE A 110 -7.45 8.52 7.99
CA ILE A 110 -6.26 9.13 8.56
C ILE A 110 -6.27 10.62 8.24
N PRO A 111 -6.48 11.49 9.24
CA PRO A 111 -6.38 12.93 9.02
C PRO A 111 -4.92 13.34 8.87
N PHE A 112 -4.66 14.32 8.02
CA PHE A 112 -3.32 14.86 7.88
C PHE A 112 -3.36 16.37 7.70
N LYS A 113 -2.22 16.98 7.84
CA LYS A 113 -2.03 18.41 7.65
C LYS A 113 -1.15 18.64 6.44
N ARG A 114 -1.12 19.87 5.98
CA ARG A 114 -0.19 20.28 4.94
C ARG A 114 1.24 19.87 5.31
N SER A 115 1.96 19.34 4.35
CA SER A 115 3.34 18.88 4.48
C SER A 115 3.54 17.58 5.25
N ASN A 116 2.46 16.91 5.66
CA ASN A 116 2.57 15.54 6.15
C ASN A 116 2.68 14.63 4.92
N ASP A 117 3.88 14.26 4.55
CA ASP A 117 4.14 13.59 3.28
C ASP A 117 4.36 12.08 3.40
N GLU A 118 4.40 11.56 4.61
CA GLU A 118 4.61 10.13 4.84
C GLU A 118 3.70 9.60 5.93
N LEU A 119 2.95 8.59 5.58
CA LEU A 119 2.09 7.88 6.52
C LEU A 119 2.55 6.43 6.59
N SER A 120 2.45 5.83 7.76
CA SER A 120 2.67 4.39 7.87
C SER A 120 1.59 3.75 8.73
N ILE A 121 1.19 2.56 8.31
CA ILE A 121 0.20 1.77 9.00
C ILE A 121 0.88 0.48 9.41
N VAL A 122 1.03 0.27 10.72
CA VAL A 122 1.74 -0.89 11.24
C VAL A 122 0.73 -1.88 11.79
N GLY A 123 0.78 -3.10 11.28
CA GLY A 123 -0.05 -4.19 11.73
C GLY A 123 0.76 -5.21 12.53
N THR A 124 0.15 -6.37 12.71
CA THR A 124 0.79 -7.50 13.38
C THR A 124 0.96 -8.70 12.46
N HIS A 125 0.22 -8.73 11.36
CA HIS A 125 0.20 -9.84 10.40
C HIS A 125 0.20 -9.31 8.97
N MET A 126 0.92 -10.01 8.13
CA MET A 126 0.97 -9.75 6.69
C MET A 126 0.93 -11.04 5.90
#